data_0f0ddf363a0d6d1fd15fd9b6a3596c35
#
_entry.id   0f0ddf363a0d6d1fd15fd9b6a3596c35
#
_cell.length_a   1.000
_cell.length_b   1.000
_cell.length_c   1.000
_cell.angle_alpha   90.00
_cell.angle_beta   90.00
_cell.angle_gamma   90.00
#
_symmetry.space_group_name_H-M   'P 1'
#
loop_
_entity.id
_entity.type
_entity.pdbx_description
1 polymer ?
#
loop_
_entity_poly.entity_id
_entity_poly.type
_entity_poly.pdbx_seq_one_letter_code
_entity_poly.pdbx_strand_id
1 'polypeptide(L)'
;MSQQEYITSQRQPACSPAVAFAAADGRLCPLDMLTAADFAVIESLGGEIRYNAPVREILVEGGRAAGVRLRDGETVAADVVVSNADSAATYRYLLPEHVRPRRWTERKLSRARYSMSLFVWYFGTDRRYEDVPHHMILLGPRYRELLDDIFRHQRLADDFSLYLHRPTATDPSLAPPGGDAFYVLSPVPHLDSGIDWSETGERYRAAIAKSLSETVLPDLEQHVVTSRTMTPADFQDRLWSVKGAAFGLQPILLQTAWFRPHNRSEEVEGLYLVGAGTHPGAGLPGVISSAKVLDEIVPDPHPR
;
A
#
# COMPACT_ATOMS: atom_id res chain seq x y z
N MET A 1 -0.32 15.13 -6.44
CA MET A 1 -1.73 14.77 -6.65
C MET A 1 -1.88 13.31 -6.30
N SER A 2 -2.67 12.98 -5.30
CA SER A 2 -2.82 11.62 -4.79
C SER A 2 -3.92 10.91 -5.54
N GLN A 3 -3.63 9.68 -5.93
CA GLN A 3 -4.53 8.89 -6.72
C GLN A 3 -4.71 7.55 -6.06
N GLN A 4 -5.85 7.38 -5.40
CA GLN A 4 -6.42 6.07 -5.16
C GLN A 4 -7.71 6.00 -5.97
N GLU A 5 -7.83 4.98 -6.78
CA GLU A 5 -8.69 4.98 -7.92
C GLU A 5 -9.70 3.87 -7.87
N TYR A 6 -10.87 4.22 -8.28
CA TYR A 6 -11.90 3.32 -8.73
C TYR A 6 -11.79 3.13 -10.22
N ILE A 7 -11.77 1.88 -10.66
CA ILE A 7 -12.03 1.55 -12.04
C ILE A 7 -13.40 0.89 -12.08
N THR A 8 -14.37 1.58 -12.65
CA THR A 8 -15.66 0.98 -12.98
C THR A 8 -15.79 0.97 -14.49
N SER A 9 -16.07 -0.18 -15.07
CA SER A 9 -16.50 -0.21 -16.47
C SER A 9 -17.97 0.21 -16.54
N GLN A 10 -18.23 1.39 -16.99
CA GLN A 10 -19.56 1.81 -17.41
C GLN A 10 -19.52 2.21 -18.87
N ARG A 11 -19.83 1.30 -19.75
CA ARG A 11 -20.55 1.56 -21.00
C ARG A 11 -20.71 0.30 -21.80
N GLN A 12 -21.85 -0.19 -21.85
CA GLN A 12 -22.75 -0.54 -22.94
C GLN A 12 -23.73 -1.62 -22.54
N PRO A 13 -24.91 -1.68 -23.13
CA PRO A 13 -25.85 -2.75 -22.91
C PRO A 13 -25.30 -4.02 -23.57
N ALA A 14 -25.22 -5.06 -22.82
CA ALA A 14 -24.76 -6.39 -23.18
C ALA A 14 -23.23 -6.62 -23.16
N CYS A 15 -22.77 -7.42 -22.20
CA CYS A 15 -21.53 -8.19 -22.23
C CYS A 15 -20.25 -7.55 -21.65
N SER A 16 -20.30 -6.81 -20.54
CA SER A 16 -19.08 -6.66 -19.73
C SER A 16 -19.44 -6.69 -18.25
N PRO A 17 -18.82 -7.55 -17.43
CA PRO A 17 -19.00 -7.46 -16.00
C PRO A 17 -18.50 -6.09 -15.56
N ALA A 18 -19.30 -5.36 -14.81
CA ALA A 18 -18.81 -4.17 -14.13
C ALA A 18 -17.84 -4.64 -13.06
N VAL A 19 -16.58 -4.25 -13.18
CA VAL A 19 -15.52 -4.53 -12.20
C VAL A 19 -15.30 -3.25 -11.42
N ALA A 20 -15.59 -3.29 -10.13
CA ALA A 20 -15.28 -2.18 -9.24
C ALA A 20 -14.05 -2.54 -8.39
N PHE A 21 -13.03 -1.72 -8.48
CA PHE A 21 -11.86 -1.80 -7.60
C PHE A 21 -12.02 -0.81 -6.47
N ALA A 22 -12.11 -1.31 -5.25
CA ALA A 22 -12.17 -0.48 -4.07
C ALA A 22 -10.77 -0.24 -3.52
N ALA A 23 -10.28 0.99 -3.63
CA ALA A 23 -9.11 1.45 -2.93
C ALA A 23 -9.49 2.30 -1.73
N ALA A 24 -8.77 2.17 -0.62
CA ALA A 24 -9.00 2.98 0.56
C ALA A 24 -8.52 4.42 0.32
N ASP A 25 -9.25 5.34 0.86
CA ASP A 25 -9.09 6.79 0.96
C ASP A 25 -8.18 7.54 -0.03
N GLY A 26 -8.80 8.39 -0.86
CA GLY A 26 -8.27 9.18 -1.98
C GLY A 26 -7.12 10.16 -1.70
N ARG A 27 -6.20 9.82 -0.80
CA ARG A 27 -5.03 10.66 -0.50
C ARG A 27 -3.74 9.88 -0.62
N LEU A 28 -3.09 10.00 -1.78
CA LEU A 28 -1.72 9.57 -2.03
C LEU A 28 -1.42 8.09 -1.70
N CYS A 29 -1.62 7.26 -2.69
CA CYS A 29 -0.71 6.16 -2.88
C CYS A 29 0.56 6.72 -3.54
N PRO A 30 1.77 6.31 -3.18
CA PRO A 30 2.94 6.48 -4.02
C PRO A 30 2.80 5.53 -5.23
N LEU A 31 1.79 5.77 -6.06
CA LEU A 31 1.59 5.12 -7.35
C LEU A 31 2.33 5.93 -8.42
N ASP A 32 3.56 6.33 -8.10
CA ASP A 32 4.52 6.76 -9.11
C ASP A 32 4.88 5.61 -10.08
N MET A 33 4.19 4.46 -9.92
CA MET A 33 4.38 3.28 -10.75
C MET A 33 3.31 3.09 -11.83
N LEU A 34 2.15 3.77 -11.73
CA LEU A 34 1.20 3.83 -12.83
C LEU A 34 1.51 5.07 -13.65
N THR A 35 1.81 4.85 -14.91
CA THR A 35 2.08 5.91 -15.87
C THR A 35 0.79 6.41 -16.50
N ALA A 36 0.83 7.59 -17.12
CA ALA A 36 -0.30 8.06 -17.94
C ALA A 36 -0.70 7.03 -19.03
N ALA A 37 0.24 6.20 -19.47
CA ALA A 37 -0.02 5.13 -20.43
C ALA A 37 -0.90 4.01 -19.83
N ASP A 38 -0.70 3.64 -18.56
CA ASP A 38 -1.53 2.62 -17.90
C ASP A 38 -2.98 3.09 -17.76
N PHE A 39 -3.19 4.37 -17.44
CA PHE A 39 -4.53 4.97 -17.41
C PHE A 39 -5.18 5.00 -18.78
N ALA A 40 -4.43 5.38 -19.83
CA ALA A 40 -4.90 5.38 -21.19
C ALA A 40 -5.30 3.96 -21.66
N VAL A 41 -4.61 2.92 -21.23
CA VAL A 41 -4.99 1.52 -21.53
C VAL A 41 -6.34 1.18 -20.90
N ILE A 42 -6.57 1.51 -19.62
CA ILE A 42 -7.85 1.27 -18.95
C ILE A 42 -8.98 1.96 -19.69
N GLU A 43 -8.82 3.24 -20.02
CA GLU A 43 -9.83 4.02 -20.76
C GLU A 43 -10.06 3.48 -22.17
N SER A 44 -8.99 3.06 -22.88
CA SER A 44 -9.11 2.48 -24.23
C SER A 44 -9.87 1.16 -24.25
N LEU A 45 -9.86 0.43 -23.13
CA LEU A 45 -10.64 -0.79 -22.93
C LEU A 45 -12.08 -0.52 -22.45
N GLY A 46 -12.50 0.76 -22.37
CA GLY A 46 -13.83 1.17 -21.94
C GLY A 46 -13.98 1.26 -20.42
N GLY A 47 -12.89 1.21 -19.67
CA GLY A 47 -12.88 1.43 -18.22
C GLY A 47 -13.06 2.90 -17.87
N GLU A 48 -13.66 3.17 -16.70
CA GLU A 48 -13.80 4.50 -16.12
C GLU A 48 -12.94 4.58 -14.84
N ILE A 49 -12.19 5.68 -14.68
CA ILE A 49 -11.38 5.96 -13.51
C ILE A 49 -12.03 7.09 -12.73
N ARG A 50 -12.37 6.85 -11.47
CA ARG A 50 -12.96 7.85 -10.58
C ARG A 50 -11.99 8.17 -9.45
N TYR A 51 -11.50 9.41 -9.47
CA TYR A 51 -10.67 9.97 -8.41
C TYR A 51 -11.53 10.53 -7.28
N ASN A 52 -10.94 10.58 -6.07
CA ASN A 52 -11.61 11.13 -4.87
C ASN A 52 -12.97 10.46 -4.57
N ALA A 53 -13.10 9.18 -4.91
CA ALA A 53 -14.29 8.36 -4.72
C ALA A 53 -14.06 7.28 -3.62
N PRO A 54 -13.89 7.66 -2.34
CA PRO A 54 -13.57 6.71 -1.28
C PRO A 54 -14.74 5.76 -1.02
N VAL A 55 -14.48 4.45 -1.04
CA VAL A 55 -15.47 3.43 -0.71
C VAL A 55 -15.69 3.38 0.79
N ARG A 56 -16.94 3.37 1.15
CA ARG A 56 -17.40 3.15 2.51
C ARG A 56 -17.67 1.66 2.79
N GLU A 57 -18.26 0.96 1.80
CA GLU A 57 -18.81 -0.37 2.00
C GLU A 57 -18.90 -1.15 0.68
N ILE A 58 -18.64 -2.44 0.74
CA ILE A 58 -18.96 -3.38 -0.33
C ILE A 58 -20.40 -3.84 -0.13
N LEU A 59 -21.24 -3.65 -1.12
CA LEU A 59 -22.64 -4.10 -1.09
C LEU A 59 -22.70 -5.61 -1.25
N VAL A 60 -23.43 -6.28 -0.35
CA VAL A 60 -23.60 -7.74 -0.37
C VAL A 60 -25.07 -8.08 -0.33
N GLU A 61 -25.57 -8.77 -1.36
CA GLU A 61 -26.94 -9.22 -1.51
C GLU A 61 -26.94 -10.74 -1.71
N GLY A 62 -27.72 -11.46 -0.93
CA GLY A 62 -27.80 -12.93 -1.02
C GLY A 62 -26.46 -13.66 -0.84
N GLY A 63 -25.47 -13.05 -0.15
CA GLY A 63 -24.12 -13.61 0.04
C GLY A 63 -23.16 -13.32 -1.11
N ARG A 64 -23.57 -12.52 -2.09
CA ARG A 64 -22.78 -12.12 -3.26
C ARG A 64 -22.50 -10.63 -3.26
N ALA A 65 -21.32 -10.23 -3.72
CA ALA A 65 -21.01 -8.83 -3.97
C ALA A 65 -21.91 -8.28 -5.09
N ALA A 66 -22.51 -7.12 -4.85
CA ALA A 66 -23.44 -6.45 -5.75
C ALA A 66 -22.95 -5.04 -6.16
N GLY A 67 -21.79 -4.64 -5.69
CA GLY A 67 -21.22 -3.33 -5.96
C GLY A 67 -20.57 -2.70 -4.74
N VAL A 68 -20.45 -1.38 -4.76
CA VAL A 68 -19.88 -0.62 -3.66
C VAL A 68 -20.70 0.62 -3.35
N ARG A 69 -20.63 1.08 -2.10
CA ARG A 69 -21.16 2.38 -1.68
C ARG A 69 -20.00 3.32 -1.35
N LEU A 70 -20.04 4.51 -1.90
CA LEU A 70 -19.10 5.57 -1.65
C LEU A 70 -19.41 6.29 -0.32
N ARG A 71 -18.47 7.08 0.18
CA ARG A 71 -18.68 7.86 1.42
C ARG A 71 -19.72 8.95 1.30
N ASP A 72 -19.93 9.50 0.11
CA ASP A 72 -20.97 10.49 -0.21
C ASP A 72 -22.38 9.88 -0.32
N GLY A 73 -22.47 8.54 -0.29
CA GLY A 73 -23.72 7.79 -0.37
C GLY A 73 -24.05 7.26 -1.77
N GLU A 74 -23.31 7.65 -2.81
CA GLU A 74 -23.48 7.09 -4.15
C GLU A 74 -23.24 5.57 -4.11
N THR A 75 -24.02 4.83 -4.90
CA THR A 75 -23.84 3.39 -5.07
C THR A 75 -23.43 3.08 -6.50
N VAL A 76 -22.42 2.24 -6.64
CA VAL A 76 -21.97 1.72 -7.94
C VAL A 76 -22.24 0.23 -7.96
N ALA A 77 -23.20 -0.19 -8.79
CA ALA A 77 -23.53 -1.61 -8.97
C ALA A 77 -22.43 -2.33 -9.78
N ALA A 78 -22.11 -3.54 -9.38
CA ALA A 78 -21.12 -4.37 -10.07
C ALA A 78 -21.41 -5.86 -9.84
N ASP A 79 -21.19 -6.69 -10.86
CA ASP A 79 -21.31 -8.14 -10.78
C ASP A 79 -20.09 -8.77 -10.08
N VAL A 80 -18.95 -8.08 -10.11
CA VAL A 80 -17.68 -8.47 -9.49
C VAL A 80 -17.07 -7.26 -8.79
N VAL A 81 -16.58 -7.46 -7.58
CA VAL A 81 -15.82 -6.46 -6.83
C VAL A 81 -14.40 -6.97 -6.58
N VAL A 82 -13.41 -6.19 -6.97
CA VAL A 82 -12.00 -6.47 -6.68
C VAL A 82 -11.48 -5.45 -5.67
N SER A 83 -11.04 -5.91 -4.51
CA SER A 83 -10.45 -5.04 -3.48
C SER A 83 -8.93 -5.12 -3.52
N ASN A 84 -8.28 -3.96 -3.70
CA ASN A 84 -6.84 -3.78 -3.49
C ASN A 84 -6.52 -3.09 -2.15
N ALA A 85 -7.51 -2.89 -1.29
CA ALA A 85 -7.28 -2.46 0.07
C ALA A 85 -6.56 -3.56 0.87
N ASP A 86 -5.96 -3.21 2.02
CA ASP A 86 -5.46 -4.21 2.96
C ASP A 86 -6.53 -5.28 3.19
N SER A 87 -6.15 -6.56 3.06
CA SER A 87 -7.11 -7.66 3.13
C SER A 87 -7.81 -7.75 4.49
N ALA A 88 -7.10 -7.43 5.58
CA ALA A 88 -7.71 -7.36 6.89
C ALA A 88 -8.67 -6.16 7.00
N ALA A 89 -8.32 -5.02 6.40
CA ALA A 89 -9.22 -3.86 6.34
C ALA A 89 -10.47 -4.15 5.50
N THR A 90 -10.31 -4.85 4.36
CA THR A 90 -11.44 -5.27 3.53
C THR A 90 -12.45 -6.07 4.36
N TYR A 91 -12.01 -7.09 5.09
CA TYR A 91 -12.91 -7.92 5.91
C TYR A 91 -13.45 -7.23 7.16
N ARG A 92 -12.72 -6.30 7.76
CA ARG A 92 -13.12 -5.61 8.99
C ARG A 92 -14.01 -4.40 8.74
N TYR A 93 -13.72 -3.64 7.70
CA TYR A 93 -14.27 -2.29 7.55
C TYR A 93 -15.10 -2.10 6.28
N LEU A 94 -14.85 -2.88 5.23
CA LEU A 94 -15.58 -2.73 3.97
C LEU A 94 -16.75 -3.71 3.82
N LEU A 95 -16.81 -4.79 4.61
CA LEU A 95 -17.98 -5.66 4.61
C LEU A 95 -19.05 -5.12 5.55
N PRO A 96 -20.35 -5.19 5.15
CA PRO A 96 -21.45 -4.72 5.99
C PRO A 96 -21.59 -5.57 7.26
N GLU A 97 -22.13 -4.99 8.34
CA GLU A 97 -22.24 -5.65 9.65
C GLU A 97 -23.04 -6.96 9.64
N HIS A 98 -24.00 -7.10 8.72
CA HIS A 98 -24.79 -8.33 8.60
C HIS A 98 -24.02 -9.48 7.95
N VAL A 99 -22.92 -9.21 7.24
CA VAL A 99 -22.01 -10.22 6.72
C VAL A 99 -21.10 -10.68 7.87
N ARG A 100 -21.16 -11.96 8.20
CA ARG A 100 -20.35 -12.55 9.28
C ARG A 100 -19.25 -13.42 8.69
N PRO A 101 -18.01 -12.90 8.53
CA PRO A 101 -16.91 -13.71 8.05
C PRO A 101 -16.68 -14.92 8.97
N ARG A 102 -16.53 -16.11 8.38
CA ARG A 102 -16.31 -17.36 9.10
C ARG A 102 -14.83 -17.66 9.27
N ARG A 103 -14.04 -17.40 8.25
CA ARG A 103 -12.58 -17.63 8.24
C ARG A 103 -11.81 -16.42 8.70
N TRP A 104 -12.19 -15.21 8.25
CA TRP A 104 -11.52 -13.93 8.53
C TRP A 104 -12.28 -13.12 9.58
N THR A 105 -12.55 -13.77 10.72
CA THR A 105 -13.31 -13.16 11.83
C THR A 105 -12.49 -12.04 12.49
N GLU A 106 -13.19 -11.08 13.11
CA GLU A 106 -12.58 -10.02 13.91
C GLU A 106 -11.61 -10.57 14.96
N ARG A 107 -11.99 -11.67 15.65
CA ARG A 107 -11.13 -12.33 16.63
C ARG A 107 -9.83 -12.86 16.00
N LYS A 108 -9.88 -13.42 14.79
CA LYS A 108 -8.70 -13.90 14.08
C LYS A 108 -7.82 -12.73 13.64
N LEU A 109 -8.40 -11.70 13.03
CA LEU A 109 -7.69 -10.55 12.52
C LEU A 109 -7.08 -9.70 13.64
N SER A 110 -7.76 -9.52 14.78
CA SER A 110 -7.21 -8.78 15.93
C SER A 110 -6.03 -9.49 16.59
N ARG A 111 -6.00 -10.84 16.55
CA ARG A 111 -4.91 -11.66 17.09
C ARG A 111 -3.81 -11.99 16.09
N ALA A 112 -4.03 -11.68 14.83
CA ALA A 112 -3.04 -11.91 13.78
C ALA A 112 -1.77 -11.08 14.03
N ARG A 113 -0.64 -11.61 13.60
CA ARG A 113 0.62 -10.86 13.58
C ARG A 113 0.68 -10.04 12.30
N TYR A 114 0.99 -8.78 12.46
CA TYR A 114 1.16 -7.86 11.34
C TYR A 114 2.63 -7.63 11.03
N SER A 115 2.93 -7.26 9.82
CA SER A 115 4.29 -6.92 9.41
C SER A 115 4.78 -5.66 10.14
N MET A 116 6.06 -5.42 10.06
CA MET A 116 6.60 -4.11 10.40
C MET A 116 5.90 -3.00 9.60
N SER A 117 5.97 -1.80 10.13
CA SER A 117 5.68 -0.58 9.38
C SER A 117 6.96 0.00 8.78
N LEU A 118 6.80 1.13 8.11
CA LEU A 118 7.90 1.89 7.53
C LEU A 118 7.79 3.35 7.94
N PHE A 119 8.94 3.96 8.16
CA PHE A 119 9.11 5.39 8.08
C PHE A 119 9.74 5.69 6.72
N VAL A 120 9.08 6.50 5.90
CA VAL A 120 9.59 6.87 4.58
C VAL A 120 9.78 8.37 4.53
N TRP A 121 10.95 8.80 4.10
CA TRP A 121 11.24 10.21 3.87
C TRP A 121 11.59 10.43 2.41
N TYR A 122 10.76 11.20 1.72
CA TYR A 122 10.96 11.66 0.35
C TYR A 122 11.59 13.05 0.40
N PHE A 123 12.62 13.28 -0.40
CA PHE A 123 13.25 14.59 -0.48
C PHE A 123 13.90 14.85 -1.84
N GLY A 124 13.96 16.11 -2.20
CA GLY A 124 14.72 16.61 -3.35
C GLY A 124 15.86 17.50 -2.89
N THR A 125 16.95 17.46 -3.62
CA THR A 125 18.13 18.28 -3.36
C THR A 125 18.45 19.19 -4.53
N ASP A 126 19.08 20.34 -4.26
CA ASP A 126 19.65 21.25 -5.28
C ASP A 126 21.08 20.86 -5.68
N ARG A 127 21.58 19.74 -5.16
CA ARG A 127 22.90 19.17 -5.43
C ARG A 127 22.75 17.73 -5.90
N ARG A 128 23.63 17.29 -6.82
CA ARG A 128 23.73 15.89 -7.24
C ARG A 128 24.76 15.14 -6.38
N TYR A 129 24.42 13.89 -6.08
CA TYR A 129 25.26 12.94 -5.33
C TYR A 129 25.64 11.77 -6.23
N GLU A 130 26.53 12.01 -7.19
CA GLU A 130 26.82 11.08 -8.29
C GLU A 130 27.37 9.73 -7.83
N ASP A 131 28.01 9.68 -6.66
CA ASP A 131 28.55 8.46 -6.07
C ASP A 131 27.47 7.56 -5.46
N VAL A 132 26.22 8.02 -5.32
CA VAL A 132 25.12 7.23 -4.78
C VAL A 132 24.44 6.48 -5.92
N PRO A 133 24.42 5.13 -5.89
CA PRO A 133 23.75 4.33 -6.91
C PRO A 133 22.23 4.47 -6.81
N HIS A 134 21.52 3.96 -7.83
CA HIS A 134 20.06 3.96 -7.88
C HIS A 134 19.42 3.32 -6.64
N HIS A 135 19.99 2.21 -6.15
CA HIS A 135 19.58 1.52 -4.95
C HIS A 135 20.76 1.32 -4.01
N MET A 136 20.58 1.64 -2.73
CA MET A 136 21.58 1.41 -1.70
C MET A 136 20.92 0.92 -0.41
N ILE A 137 21.54 -0.05 0.25
CA ILE A 137 21.15 -0.52 1.57
C ILE A 137 22.26 -0.18 2.54
N LEU A 138 21.92 0.57 3.59
CA LEU A 138 22.81 0.88 4.70
C LEU A 138 22.38 0.04 5.90
N LEU A 139 23.20 -0.89 6.31
CA LEU A 139 22.91 -1.76 7.46
C LEU A 139 23.43 -1.12 8.73
N GLY A 140 22.58 -1.04 9.73
CA GLY A 140 22.99 -0.64 11.08
C GLY A 140 23.87 -1.70 11.76
N PRO A 141 24.62 -1.32 12.79
CA PRO A 141 25.58 -2.21 13.47
C PRO A 141 24.90 -3.36 14.22
N ARG A 142 23.66 -3.19 14.68
CA ARG A 142 22.86 -4.15 15.44
C ARG A 142 21.70 -4.74 14.63
N TYR A 143 21.96 -5.19 13.40
CA TYR A 143 20.88 -5.59 12.47
C TYR A 143 19.91 -6.64 13.06
N ARG A 144 20.41 -7.65 13.78
CA ARG A 144 19.54 -8.69 14.36
C ARG A 144 18.72 -8.16 15.54
N GLU A 145 19.36 -7.41 16.40
CA GLU A 145 18.71 -6.76 17.56
C GLU A 145 17.70 -5.71 17.11
N LEU A 146 17.96 -5.01 16.00
CA LEU A 146 16.99 -4.10 15.38
C LEU A 146 15.72 -4.84 14.94
N LEU A 147 15.85 -6.03 14.34
CA LEU A 147 14.68 -6.84 14.00
C LEU A 147 13.94 -7.32 15.26
N ASP A 148 14.63 -7.69 16.32
CA ASP A 148 13.99 -8.04 17.60
C ASP A 148 13.29 -6.81 18.22
N ASP A 149 13.91 -5.63 18.17
CA ASP A 149 13.30 -4.37 18.61
C ASP A 149 11.98 -4.08 17.84
N ILE A 150 11.98 -4.27 16.53
CA ILE A 150 10.81 -4.02 15.68
C ILE A 150 9.71 -5.08 15.90
N PHE A 151 10.04 -6.37 15.82
CA PHE A 151 9.03 -7.42 15.75
C PHE A 151 8.61 -8.00 17.11
N ARG A 152 9.49 -7.97 18.12
CA ARG A 152 9.24 -8.56 19.44
C ARG A 152 9.01 -7.53 20.52
N HIS A 153 9.85 -6.49 20.53
CA HIS A 153 9.81 -5.48 21.58
C HIS A 153 8.92 -4.29 21.25
N GLN A 154 8.54 -4.15 19.97
CA GLN A 154 7.73 -3.04 19.45
C GLN A 154 8.33 -1.68 19.86
N ARG A 155 9.64 -1.53 19.73
CA ARG A 155 10.41 -0.38 20.16
C ARG A 155 11.13 0.26 18.98
N LEU A 156 11.08 1.59 18.89
CA LEU A 156 11.90 2.35 17.97
C LEU A 156 13.34 2.35 18.49
N ALA A 157 14.27 1.82 17.70
CA ALA A 157 15.67 1.81 18.05
C ALA A 157 16.32 3.16 17.70
N ASP A 158 17.41 3.47 18.40
CA ASP A 158 18.23 4.67 18.14
C ASP A 158 19.16 4.47 16.94
N ASP A 159 19.43 3.21 16.58
CA ASP A 159 20.11 2.81 15.36
C ASP A 159 19.11 2.22 14.36
N PHE A 160 19.40 2.34 13.10
CA PHE A 160 18.49 1.90 12.04
C PHE A 160 19.26 1.33 10.85
N SER A 161 18.57 0.51 10.07
CA SER A 161 18.98 0.15 8.71
C SER A 161 18.12 0.91 7.72
N LEU A 162 18.73 1.38 6.64
CA LEU A 162 18.06 2.22 5.66
C LEU A 162 18.13 1.59 4.27
N TYR A 163 17.06 1.74 3.51
CA TYR A 163 17.10 1.60 2.08
C TYR A 163 17.00 3.00 1.47
N LEU A 164 18.01 3.39 0.71
CA LEU A 164 18.08 4.66 -0.02
C LEU A 164 17.86 4.41 -1.51
N HIS A 165 16.93 5.14 -2.10
CA HIS A 165 16.62 5.09 -3.51
C HIS A 165 16.86 6.45 -4.16
N ARG A 166 17.63 6.46 -5.23
CA ARG A 166 17.95 7.63 -6.05
C ARG A 166 17.52 7.38 -7.50
N PRO A 167 16.26 7.62 -7.86
CA PRO A 167 15.77 7.34 -9.23
C PRO A 167 16.45 8.22 -10.28
N THR A 168 16.91 9.40 -9.92
CA THR A 168 17.67 10.32 -10.80
C THR A 168 19.01 9.76 -11.26
N ALA A 169 19.53 8.71 -10.63
CA ALA A 169 20.70 7.98 -11.15
C ALA A 169 20.43 7.29 -12.50
N THR A 170 19.17 6.92 -12.77
CA THR A 170 18.75 6.29 -14.03
C THR A 170 17.99 7.25 -14.93
N ASP A 171 17.11 8.07 -14.35
CA ASP A 171 16.33 9.06 -15.09
C ASP A 171 16.52 10.47 -14.48
N PRO A 172 17.48 11.25 -15.00
CA PRO A 172 17.74 12.61 -14.52
C PRO A 172 16.55 13.58 -14.65
N SER A 173 15.53 13.25 -15.44
CA SER A 173 14.36 14.12 -15.62
C SER A 173 13.44 14.17 -14.39
N LEU A 174 13.66 13.28 -13.41
CA LEU A 174 12.89 13.20 -12.17
C LEU A 174 13.27 14.26 -11.12
N ALA A 175 14.25 15.13 -11.44
CA ALA A 175 14.59 16.30 -10.64
C ALA A 175 14.93 17.50 -11.55
N PRO A 176 14.86 18.73 -11.04
CA PRO A 176 15.37 19.90 -11.75
C PRO A 176 16.86 19.75 -12.10
N PRO A 177 17.34 20.42 -13.17
CA PRO A 177 18.75 20.37 -13.55
C PRO A 177 19.68 20.71 -12.38
N GLY A 178 20.67 19.87 -12.12
CA GLY A 178 21.62 20.02 -11.02
C GLY A 178 21.19 19.44 -9.68
N GLY A 179 19.93 18.97 -9.58
CA GLY A 179 19.38 18.34 -8.39
C GLY A 179 19.28 16.83 -8.47
N ASP A 180 18.90 16.24 -7.35
CA ASP A 180 18.54 14.82 -7.23
C ASP A 180 17.20 14.63 -6.50
N ALA A 181 16.54 13.53 -6.78
CA ALA A 181 15.38 13.04 -6.05
C ALA A 181 15.73 11.76 -5.29
N PHE A 182 15.25 11.68 -4.06
CA PHE A 182 15.49 10.54 -3.18
C PHE A 182 14.24 10.12 -2.45
N TYR A 183 14.16 8.85 -2.09
CA TYR A 183 13.49 8.47 -0.86
C TYR A 183 14.36 7.53 -0.03
N VAL A 184 14.23 7.64 1.27
CA VAL A 184 14.83 6.72 2.23
C VAL A 184 13.73 6.05 3.05
N LEU A 185 13.89 4.75 3.25
CA LEU A 185 12.96 3.91 3.96
C LEU A 185 13.67 3.29 5.14
N SER A 186 13.06 3.41 6.34
CA SER A 186 13.49 2.74 7.56
C SER A 186 12.39 1.81 8.06
N PRO A 187 12.68 0.52 8.28
CA PRO A 187 11.75 -0.37 8.98
C PRO A 187 11.55 0.09 10.42
N VAL A 188 10.28 0.16 10.84
CA VAL A 188 9.91 0.58 12.19
C VAL A 188 8.77 -0.29 12.73
N PRO A 189 8.53 -0.32 14.06
CA PRO A 189 7.37 -0.99 14.62
C PRO A 189 6.05 -0.43 14.08
N HIS A 190 5.02 -1.27 13.98
CA HIS A 190 3.68 -0.83 13.67
C HIS A 190 3.00 -0.13 14.88
N LEU A 191 1.78 0.38 14.73
CA LEU A 191 1.14 1.26 15.70
C LEU A 191 0.83 0.62 17.07
N ASP A 192 0.82 -0.70 17.21
CA ASP A 192 0.71 -1.35 18.53
C ASP A 192 1.88 -1.00 19.47
N SER A 193 2.97 -0.45 18.94
CA SER A 193 4.10 0.07 19.73
C SER A 193 3.73 1.24 20.63
N GLY A 194 2.62 1.95 20.33
CA GLY A 194 2.21 3.16 21.04
C GLY A 194 3.11 4.38 20.79
N ILE A 195 3.99 4.35 19.80
CA ILE A 195 4.85 5.48 19.43
C ILE A 195 3.97 6.61 18.89
N ASP A 196 4.09 7.79 19.47
CA ASP A 196 3.49 9.00 18.93
C ASP A 196 4.32 9.54 17.76
N TRP A 197 3.85 9.28 16.55
CA TRP A 197 4.53 9.72 15.33
C TRP A 197 4.37 11.20 15.03
N SER A 198 3.41 11.89 15.65
CA SER A 198 3.26 13.34 15.51
C SER A 198 4.42 14.10 16.19
N GLU A 199 4.91 13.54 17.30
CA GLU A 199 6.06 14.09 18.03
C GLU A 199 7.40 13.47 17.58
N THR A 200 7.39 12.16 17.28
CA THR A 200 8.61 11.39 17.00
C THR A 200 9.08 11.54 15.55
N GLY A 201 8.15 11.76 14.60
CA GLY A 201 8.43 11.70 13.17
C GLY A 201 9.54 12.66 12.73
N GLU A 202 9.47 13.92 13.14
CA GLU A 202 10.48 14.92 12.74
C GLU A 202 11.85 14.65 13.41
N ARG A 203 11.84 14.24 14.66
CA ARG A 203 13.09 13.85 15.36
C ARG A 203 13.75 12.64 14.69
N TYR A 204 12.96 11.67 14.26
CA TYR A 204 13.47 10.48 13.56
C TYR A 204 13.98 10.83 12.15
N ARG A 205 13.27 11.71 11.42
CA ARG A 205 13.74 12.27 10.14
C ARG A 205 15.11 12.95 10.30
N ALA A 206 15.25 13.81 11.31
CA ALA A 206 16.50 14.52 11.57
C ALA A 206 17.65 13.55 11.91
N ALA A 207 17.40 12.48 12.66
CA ALA A 207 18.39 11.45 12.95
C ALA A 207 18.85 10.73 11.67
N ILE A 208 17.90 10.39 10.78
CA ILE A 208 18.20 9.80 9.46
C ILE A 208 19.02 10.78 8.61
N ALA A 209 18.61 12.05 8.53
CA ALA A 209 19.31 13.07 7.76
C ALA A 209 20.76 13.24 8.23
N LYS A 210 20.96 13.29 9.54
CA LYS A 210 22.30 13.34 10.15
C LYS A 210 23.15 12.13 9.75
N SER A 211 22.60 10.93 9.90
CA SER A 211 23.32 9.70 9.55
C SER A 211 23.69 9.65 8.06
N LEU A 212 22.79 10.08 7.16
CA LEU A 212 23.07 10.15 5.73
C LEU A 212 24.11 11.22 5.42
N SER A 213 24.10 12.38 6.10
CA SER A 213 25.12 13.43 5.94
C SER A 213 26.50 12.96 6.36
N GLU A 214 26.60 12.16 7.40
CA GLU A 214 27.86 11.61 7.93
C GLU A 214 28.41 10.45 7.08
N THR A 215 27.61 9.89 6.18
CA THR A 215 27.99 8.66 5.44
C THR A 215 28.01 8.86 3.93
N VAL A 216 26.87 9.01 3.29
CA VAL A 216 26.72 8.91 1.83
C VAL A 216 26.22 10.18 1.14
N LEU A 217 25.64 11.12 1.89
CA LEU A 217 25.09 12.38 1.37
C LEU A 217 25.67 13.58 2.14
N PRO A 218 26.98 13.91 1.98
CA PRO A 218 27.61 14.99 2.74
C PRO A 218 26.86 16.31 2.57
N ASP A 219 26.70 17.04 3.68
CA ASP A 219 25.99 18.32 3.77
C ASP A 219 24.50 18.26 3.40
N LEU A 220 23.86 17.09 3.48
CA LEU A 220 22.49 16.85 3.03
C LEU A 220 21.50 17.92 3.48
N GLU A 221 21.48 18.27 4.76
CA GLU A 221 20.50 19.21 5.32
C GLU A 221 20.58 20.61 4.70
N GLN A 222 21.74 21.03 4.18
CA GLN A 222 21.93 22.30 3.51
C GLN A 222 21.39 22.29 2.08
N HIS A 223 21.22 21.11 1.49
CA HIS A 223 20.86 20.90 0.10
C HIS A 223 19.42 20.39 -0.10
N VAL A 224 18.69 20.08 0.97
CA VAL A 224 17.30 19.66 0.87
C VAL A 224 16.40 20.85 0.53
N VAL A 225 15.76 20.83 -0.64
CA VAL A 225 14.85 21.89 -1.13
C VAL A 225 13.37 21.50 -1.01
N THR A 226 13.08 20.22 -0.91
CA THR A 226 11.72 19.72 -0.66
C THR A 226 11.78 18.47 0.19
N SER A 227 10.79 18.30 1.05
CA SER A 227 10.79 17.22 2.04
C SER A 227 9.37 16.78 2.37
N ARG A 228 9.16 15.47 2.44
CA ARG A 228 7.91 14.86 2.88
C ARG A 228 8.16 13.55 3.58
N THR A 229 7.50 13.32 4.70
CA THR A 229 7.55 12.04 5.42
C THR A 229 6.25 11.28 5.29
N MET A 230 6.33 9.97 5.44
CA MET A 230 5.22 9.05 5.62
C MET A 230 5.53 8.13 6.80
N THR A 231 4.66 8.15 7.79
CA THR A 231 4.81 7.45 9.06
C THR A 231 3.87 6.24 9.14
N PRO A 232 3.99 5.36 10.14
CA PRO A 232 3.00 4.30 10.38
C PRO A 232 1.56 4.81 10.53
N ALA A 233 1.35 6.01 11.07
CA ALA A 233 0.03 6.63 11.12
C ALA A 233 -0.50 6.95 9.72
N ASP A 234 0.35 7.48 8.85
CA ASP A 234 -0.03 7.73 7.45
C ASP A 234 -0.38 6.44 6.70
N PHE A 235 0.32 5.32 6.96
CA PHE A 235 -0.05 4.02 6.38
C PHE A 235 -1.44 3.58 6.83
N GLN A 236 -1.81 3.79 8.08
CA GLN A 236 -3.15 3.50 8.56
C GLN A 236 -4.19 4.45 7.98
N ASP A 237 -3.95 5.75 8.06
CA ASP A 237 -4.95 6.77 7.75
C ASP A 237 -5.19 6.93 6.25
N ARG A 238 -4.14 6.75 5.44
CA ARG A 238 -4.19 6.96 3.99
C ARG A 238 -4.39 5.68 3.20
N LEU A 239 -3.78 4.57 3.66
CA LEU A 239 -3.81 3.29 2.94
C LEU A 239 -4.72 2.26 3.62
N TRP A 240 -5.34 2.62 4.75
CA TRP A 240 -6.16 1.72 5.55
C TRP A 240 -5.42 0.45 5.98
N SER A 241 -4.10 0.52 6.03
CA SER A 241 -3.29 -0.58 6.50
C SER A 241 -3.57 -0.83 7.98
N VAL A 242 -4.07 -2.00 8.30
CA VAL A 242 -4.38 -2.35 9.69
C VAL A 242 -3.14 -2.21 10.56
N LYS A 243 -3.23 -1.45 11.65
CA LYS A 243 -2.12 -1.10 12.55
C LYS A 243 -0.98 -0.33 11.89
N GLY A 244 -1.21 0.26 10.74
CA GLY A 244 -0.17 0.93 9.96
C GLY A 244 0.91 0.00 9.42
N ALA A 245 0.66 -1.32 9.35
CA ALA A 245 1.60 -2.30 8.84
C ALA A 245 1.83 -2.12 7.34
N ALA A 246 3.09 -2.04 6.90
CA ALA A 246 3.40 -1.71 5.51
C ALA A 246 3.06 -2.85 4.51
N PHE A 247 3.02 -4.10 4.98
CA PHE A 247 2.84 -5.29 4.14
C PHE A 247 1.68 -6.19 4.60
N GLY A 248 0.75 -5.65 5.39
CA GLY A 248 -0.38 -6.40 5.94
C GLY A 248 0.03 -7.49 6.92
N LEU A 249 -0.56 -8.68 6.80
CA LEU A 249 -0.26 -9.80 7.69
C LEU A 249 1.20 -10.26 7.55
N GLN A 250 1.88 -10.46 8.69
CA GLN A 250 3.26 -10.96 8.72
C GLN A 250 3.36 -12.35 8.06
N PRO A 251 4.35 -12.59 7.18
CA PRO A 251 4.48 -13.87 6.45
C PRO A 251 5.11 -14.98 7.33
N ILE A 252 4.49 -15.28 8.47
CA ILE A 252 4.80 -16.43 9.29
C ILE A 252 4.06 -17.67 8.76
N LEU A 253 4.51 -18.88 9.15
CA LEU A 253 4.03 -20.15 8.59
C LEU A 253 2.50 -20.25 8.49
N LEU A 254 1.77 -19.87 9.55
CA LEU A 254 0.30 -19.96 9.58
C LEU A 254 -0.44 -18.72 9.01
N GLN A 255 0.30 -17.79 8.42
CA GLN A 255 -0.25 -16.57 7.79
C GLN A 255 0.31 -16.34 6.38
N THR A 256 1.04 -17.30 5.82
CA THR A 256 1.62 -17.23 4.48
C THR A 256 1.13 -18.37 3.60
N ALA A 257 1.47 -18.34 2.32
CA ALA A 257 1.06 -19.32 1.32
C ALA A 257 -0.46 -19.60 1.40
N TRP A 258 -0.85 -20.85 1.58
CA TRP A 258 -2.26 -21.27 1.69
C TRP A 258 -3.04 -20.62 2.84
N PHE A 259 -2.38 -20.21 3.91
CA PHE A 259 -3.03 -19.61 5.09
C PHE A 259 -3.28 -18.09 4.93
N ARG A 260 -2.78 -17.49 3.87
CA ARG A 260 -3.01 -16.09 3.53
C ARG A 260 -4.43 -15.88 2.99
N PRO A 261 -5.02 -14.67 3.04
CA PRO A 261 -6.25 -14.38 2.31
C PRO A 261 -6.11 -14.75 0.84
N HIS A 262 -7.05 -15.52 0.32
CA HIS A 262 -7.02 -15.94 -1.08
C HIS A 262 -7.49 -14.82 -2.00
N ASN A 263 -7.13 -14.89 -3.28
CA ASN A 263 -7.56 -13.91 -4.28
C ASN A 263 -9.07 -13.97 -4.55
N ARG A 264 -9.72 -15.13 -4.38
CA ARG A 264 -11.18 -15.24 -4.31
C ARG A 264 -11.59 -15.24 -2.84
N SER A 265 -12.49 -14.34 -2.44
CA SER A 265 -13.02 -14.32 -1.08
C SER A 265 -13.73 -15.65 -0.74
N GLU A 266 -13.43 -16.19 0.43
CA GLU A 266 -14.13 -17.35 0.97
C GLU A 266 -15.43 -16.95 1.72
N GLU A 267 -15.67 -15.66 1.85
CA GLU A 267 -16.76 -15.10 2.67
C GLU A 267 -17.90 -14.55 1.81
N VAL A 268 -17.58 -13.98 0.66
CA VAL A 268 -18.52 -13.29 -0.22
C VAL A 268 -18.25 -13.71 -1.66
N GLU A 269 -19.26 -14.29 -2.31
CA GLU A 269 -19.16 -14.63 -3.73
C GLU A 269 -19.02 -13.35 -4.59
N GLY A 270 -18.24 -13.40 -5.67
CA GLY A 270 -18.01 -12.24 -6.54
C GLY A 270 -17.09 -11.16 -5.94
N LEU A 271 -16.57 -11.38 -4.71
CA LEU A 271 -15.53 -10.53 -4.12
C LEU A 271 -14.16 -11.17 -4.34
N TYR A 272 -13.24 -10.39 -4.87
CA TYR A 272 -11.85 -10.79 -5.11
C TYR A 272 -10.89 -9.83 -4.41
N LEU A 273 -9.68 -10.32 -4.11
CA LEU A 273 -8.63 -9.58 -3.43
C LEU A 273 -7.35 -9.60 -4.27
N VAL A 274 -6.67 -8.46 -4.34
CA VAL A 274 -5.35 -8.31 -4.97
C VAL A 274 -4.41 -7.52 -4.05
N GLY A 275 -3.14 -7.47 -4.39
CA GLY A 275 -2.15 -6.67 -3.68
C GLY A 275 -1.35 -7.46 -2.64
N ALA A 276 -0.66 -6.72 -1.77
CA ALA A 276 0.29 -7.27 -0.80
C ALA A 276 -0.35 -8.15 0.28
N GLY A 277 -1.64 -7.92 0.59
CA GLY A 277 -2.37 -8.61 1.66
C GLY A 277 -2.87 -10.00 1.29
N THR A 278 -2.84 -10.39 0.02
CA THR A 278 -3.35 -11.66 -0.50
C THR A 278 -2.25 -12.50 -1.14
N HIS A 279 -2.59 -13.63 -1.76
CA HIS A 279 -1.64 -14.49 -2.48
C HIS A 279 -1.25 -13.83 -3.83
N PRO A 280 0.02 -13.92 -4.29
CA PRO A 280 1.18 -14.61 -3.67
C PRO A 280 1.83 -13.87 -2.50
N GLY A 281 1.60 -12.56 -2.33
CA GLY A 281 2.10 -11.80 -1.19
C GLY A 281 2.75 -10.47 -1.56
N ALA A 282 3.46 -9.90 -0.58
CA ALA A 282 4.10 -8.60 -0.70
C ALA A 282 5.31 -8.62 -1.65
N GLY A 283 5.71 -7.42 -2.07
CA GLY A 283 6.75 -7.19 -3.06
C GLY A 283 6.17 -6.98 -4.46
N LEU A 284 6.83 -6.15 -5.26
CA LEU A 284 6.32 -5.73 -6.58
C LEU A 284 5.95 -6.93 -7.48
N PRO A 285 6.80 -7.97 -7.65
CA PRO A 285 6.41 -9.13 -8.45
C PRO A 285 5.19 -9.87 -7.88
N GLY A 286 5.11 -10.00 -6.56
CA GLY A 286 3.97 -10.64 -5.88
C GLY A 286 2.67 -9.87 -6.09
N VAL A 287 2.70 -8.55 -5.91
CA VAL A 287 1.54 -7.68 -6.08
C VAL A 287 1.01 -7.73 -7.52
N ILE A 288 1.89 -7.61 -8.52
CA ILE A 288 1.50 -7.71 -9.93
C ILE A 288 0.98 -9.12 -10.25
N SER A 289 1.62 -10.16 -9.73
CA SER A 289 1.16 -11.55 -9.93
C SER A 289 -0.20 -11.80 -9.28
N SER A 290 -0.54 -11.10 -8.20
CA SER A 290 -1.88 -11.22 -7.62
C SER A 290 -3.00 -10.76 -8.57
N ALA A 291 -2.73 -9.74 -9.39
CA ALA A 291 -3.65 -9.31 -10.44
C ALA A 291 -3.76 -10.36 -11.58
N LYS A 292 -2.63 -10.96 -11.99
CA LYS A 292 -2.64 -12.04 -12.99
C LYS A 292 -3.45 -13.26 -12.57
N VAL A 293 -3.49 -13.57 -11.28
CA VAL A 293 -4.34 -14.66 -10.77
C VAL A 293 -5.82 -14.41 -11.07
N LEU A 294 -6.25 -13.14 -11.18
CA LEU A 294 -7.64 -12.83 -11.50
C LEU A 294 -8.05 -13.32 -12.90
N ASP A 295 -7.14 -13.36 -13.85
CA ASP A 295 -7.40 -13.84 -15.21
C ASP A 295 -7.91 -15.30 -15.21
N GLU A 296 -7.50 -16.08 -14.20
CA GLU A 296 -7.84 -17.49 -14.06
C GLU A 296 -9.10 -17.73 -13.20
N ILE A 297 -9.47 -16.77 -12.34
CA ILE A 297 -10.49 -17.02 -11.32
C ILE A 297 -11.72 -16.11 -11.40
N VAL A 298 -11.63 -14.98 -12.08
CA VAL A 298 -12.79 -14.13 -12.37
C VAL A 298 -13.56 -14.78 -13.53
N PRO A 299 -14.87 -15.03 -13.38
CA PRO A 299 -15.65 -15.62 -14.45
C PRO A 299 -15.73 -14.68 -15.66
N ASP A 300 -15.79 -15.29 -16.85
CA ASP A 300 -16.09 -14.56 -18.07
C ASP A 300 -17.42 -13.80 -17.95
N PRO A 301 -17.53 -12.62 -18.61
CA PRO A 301 -18.79 -11.90 -18.64
C PRO A 301 -19.88 -12.78 -19.24
N HIS A 302 -20.96 -13.02 -18.47
CA HIS A 302 -22.12 -13.67 -19.04
C HIS A 302 -22.83 -12.69 -19.97
N PRO A 303 -23.16 -13.08 -21.21
CA PRO A 303 -24.06 -12.30 -22.04
C PRO A 303 -25.42 -12.21 -21.33
N ARG A 304 -25.85 -10.99 -21.02
CA ARG A 304 -27.18 -10.71 -20.50
C ARG A 304 -28.21 -10.83 -21.60
#